data_dd2f812fe9ab6d6bd8e3ebcf2a7299fc
#
_entry.id   dd2f812fe9ab6d6bd8e3ebcf2a7299fc
#
_cell.length_a   1.000
_cell.length_b   1.000
_cell.length_c   1.000
_cell.angle_alpha   90.00
_cell.angle_beta   90.00
_cell.angle_gamma   90.00
#
_symmetry.space_group_name_H-M   'P 1'
#
loop_
_entity.id
_entity.type
_entity.pdbx_description
1 polymer ?
#
loop_
_entity_poly.entity_id
_entity_poly.type
_entity_poly.pdbx_seq_one_letter_code
_entity_poly.pdbx_strand_id
1 'polypeptide(L)'
;MSFLATKRQQAVGLVAAWVAATVEGADRLNPALLRALGRDESWDGWRLPLRGARGGDLHLLLDPEFPYSLPRFALGRRTDLLRAPHVETKGRLCLAGDGGRADTLDPVAVVAYSFGEALALIAEDEAGANREDYAIDFDAYWRRDVTDPLPLRTCLHAERRSRLVSAWHGQAFYFIAENARDARTWLTNRYGVDETRAFKNAALIWLDRLPEPEMYPDNAGRARRLIEASSYRGLPVFDRLMATMADRAAVVFMGATATGDVVQAGLLVEGPDWASTGTKAPKPNVSRGFRPGNAPPSILALRRRSHRVEVQRTDAWLGRMRAGEGAQLAGKRVAVLGCGSLGGGVAKLLLQSGVGRMTLIDPDTFAWVNVGRHELGSDSTERNKATALVERFRPMYPHARELRAEPTSWQVLLRRDPKALHDCDLILSLIGDWNAESALNDLQRSGTDEVRAAILYGWLEEQAGAAHALAIGPTGACLRCGFGPTGTIHVPATTWPRHAPVGCGGPTSIYGAVDLAPAQSLIASLAIDLLLGRASPPIRRAWLAPQPTLAQGGGCWHLRWIEHYGDPLQGGKLTATPWPKDAACSCALLPVTSFS
;
A
#
# COMPACT_ATOMS: atom_id res chain seq x y z
N MET A 1 -36.82 26.05 -9.86
CA MET A 1 -35.99 25.15 -9.03
C MET A 1 -35.14 24.25 -9.94
N SER A 2 -33.92 23.91 -9.55
CA SER A 2 -33.11 22.93 -10.30
C SER A 2 -33.74 21.54 -10.21
N PHE A 3 -33.40 20.65 -11.15
CA PHE A 3 -33.85 19.26 -11.15
C PHE A 3 -33.56 18.56 -9.80
N LEU A 4 -32.34 18.75 -9.26
CA LEU A 4 -31.94 18.16 -7.98
C LEU A 4 -32.77 18.68 -6.80
N ALA A 5 -33.05 20.00 -6.77
CA ALA A 5 -33.88 20.58 -5.71
C ALA A 5 -35.33 20.04 -5.74
N THR A 6 -35.90 19.87 -6.93
CA THR A 6 -37.24 19.28 -7.08
C THR A 6 -37.26 17.81 -6.64
N LYS A 7 -36.26 17.02 -7.05
CA LYS A 7 -36.14 15.61 -6.64
C LYS A 7 -36.01 15.49 -5.12
N ARG A 8 -35.14 16.32 -4.51
CA ARG A 8 -34.97 16.35 -3.06
C ARG A 8 -36.28 16.66 -2.34
N GLN A 9 -36.98 17.72 -2.75
CA GLN A 9 -38.25 18.12 -2.15
C GLN A 9 -39.29 17.00 -2.23
N GLN A 10 -39.40 16.31 -3.37
CA GLN A 10 -40.29 15.16 -3.52
C GLN A 10 -39.91 14.02 -2.57
N ALA A 11 -38.62 13.64 -2.54
CA ALA A 11 -38.14 12.56 -1.69
C ALA A 11 -38.34 12.85 -0.20
N VAL A 12 -38.01 14.08 0.25
CA VAL A 12 -38.23 14.51 1.64
C VAL A 12 -39.71 14.52 2.00
N GLY A 13 -40.59 14.91 1.05
CA GLY A 13 -42.03 14.85 1.24
C GLY A 13 -42.57 13.43 1.42
N LEU A 14 -42.08 12.47 0.61
CA LEU A 14 -42.43 11.06 0.75
C LEU A 14 -41.97 10.48 2.09
N VAL A 15 -40.74 10.78 2.50
CA VAL A 15 -40.20 10.36 3.80
C VAL A 15 -41.00 10.96 4.96
N ALA A 16 -41.37 12.25 4.89
CA ALA A 16 -42.19 12.88 5.89
C ALA A 16 -43.55 12.18 6.07
N ALA A 17 -44.22 11.83 4.97
CA ALA A 17 -45.47 11.08 5.00
C ALA A 17 -45.29 9.68 5.61
N TRP A 18 -44.22 8.99 5.25
CA TRP A 18 -43.88 7.67 5.82
C TRP A 18 -43.62 7.77 7.34
N VAL A 19 -42.82 8.73 7.79
CA VAL A 19 -42.53 8.94 9.22
C VAL A 19 -43.84 9.17 10.00
N ALA A 20 -44.71 10.04 9.50
CA ALA A 20 -46.00 10.33 10.16
C ALA A 20 -46.92 9.11 10.24
N ALA A 21 -46.86 8.21 9.23
CA ALA A 21 -47.69 7.00 9.21
C ALA A 21 -47.10 5.84 10.04
N THR A 22 -45.79 5.81 10.25
CA THR A 22 -45.09 4.64 10.80
C THR A 22 -44.64 4.83 12.25
N VAL A 23 -44.25 6.06 12.64
CA VAL A 23 -43.68 6.35 13.97
C VAL A 23 -44.57 7.29 14.77
N GLU A 24 -45.28 6.75 15.73
CA GLU A 24 -46.14 7.52 16.61
C GLU A 24 -45.32 8.51 17.47
N GLY A 25 -45.71 9.76 17.54
CA GLY A 25 -45.03 10.81 18.29
C GLY A 25 -43.75 11.34 17.64
N ALA A 26 -43.54 11.06 16.37
CA ALA A 26 -42.42 11.63 15.61
C ALA A 26 -42.64 13.14 15.36
N ASP A 27 -41.61 13.94 15.62
CA ASP A 27 -41.60 15.39 15.40
C ASP A 27 -40.48 15.81 14.48
N ARG A 28 -40.73 16.84 13.66
CA ARG A 28 -39.68 17.43 12.83
C ARG A 28 -38.66 18.18 13.69
N LEU A 29 -37.37 17.97 13.43
CA LEU A 29 -36.30 18.68 14.12
C LEU A 29 -36.30 20.16 13.72
N ASN A 30 -36.20 21.03 14.69
CA ASN A 30 -36.06 22.46 14.45
C ASN A 30 -34.60 22.84 14.14
N PRO A 31 -34.35 24.02 13.53
CA PRO A 31 -32.99 24.44 13.17
C PRO A 31 -32.00 24.50 14.35
N ALA A 32 -32.48 24.78 15.58
CA ALA A 32 -31.61 24.83 16.75
C ALA A 32 -31.07 23.43 17.13
N LEU A 33 -31.92 22.38 17.04
CA LEU A 33 -31.53 21.00 17.27
C LEU A 33 -30.60 20.50 16.15
N LEU A 34 -30.86 20.83 14.88
CA LEU A 34 -29.96 20.51 13.77
C LEU A 34 -28.56 21.12 13.99
N ARG A 35 -28.49 22.39 14.40
CA ARG A 35 -27.20 23.03 14.75
C ARG A 35 -26.52 22.37 15.95
N ALA A 36 -27.25 21.95 16.96
CA ALA A 36 -26.71 21.21 18.11
C ALA A 36 -26.10 19.84 17.68
N LEU A 37 -26.65 19.23 16.64
CA LEU A 37 -26.12 18.02 16.00
C LEU A 37 -24.97 18.32 15.02
N GLY A 38 -24.60 19.62 14.86
CA GLY A 38 -23.55 20.07 13.92
C GLY A 38 -24.00 20.04 12.47
N ARG A 39 -25.32 20.28 12.22
CA ARG A 39 -25.93 20.37 10.89
C ARG A 39 -26.44 21.79 10.66
N ASP A 40 -26.43 22.24 9.42
CA ASP A 40 -27.00 23.51 9.02
C ASP A 40 -28.49 23.39 8.60
N GLU A 41 -29.08 24.48 8.19
CA GLU A 41 -30.48 24.56 7.79
C GLU A 41 -30.81 23.86 6.46
N SER A 42 -29.80 23.38 5.73
CA SER A 42 -30.01 22.61 4.50
C SER A 42 -30.40 21.15 4.75
N TRP A 43 -30.27 20.69 6.00
CA TRP A 43 -30.65 19.34 6.41
C TRP A 43 -32.12 19.28 6.80
N ASP A 44 -32.74 18.13 6.52
CA ASP A 44 -34.03 17.76 7.11
C ASP A 44 -33.83 16.69 8.17
N GLY A 45 -34.70 16.67 9.19
CA GLY A 45 -34.60 15.64 10.22
C GLY A 45 -35.88 15.47 11.03
N TRP A 46 -36.00 14.32 11.68
CA TRP A 46 -37.10 13.94 12.56
C TRP A 46 -36.55 13.34 13.84
N ARG A 47 -37.21 13.66 14.94
CA ARG A 47 -37.10 12.99 16.22
C ARG A 47 -38.07 11.81 16.20
N LEU A 48 -37.56 10.61 16.40
CA LEU A 48 -38.30 9.35 16.42
C LEU A 48 -38.24 8.78 17.84
N PRO A 49 -39.34 8.81 18.63
CA PRO A 49 -39.35 8.25 19.98
C PRO A 49 -39.10 6.74 19.95
N LEU A 50 -38.15 6.25 20.77
CA LEU A 50 -37.90 4.83 20.96
C LEU A 50 -38.70 4.29 22.11
N ARG A 51 -39.42 3.18 21.89
CA ARG A 51 -40.10 2.42 22.98
C ARG A 51 -39.12 1.34 23.46
N GLY A 52 -38.53 1.45 24.66
CA GLY A 52 -37.60 0.46 25.19
C GLY A 52 -37.03 0.81 26.56
N ALA A 53 -36.25 -0.14 27.14
CA ALA A 53 -35.75 -0.05 28.52
C ALA A 53 -34.81 1.13 28.78
N ARG A 54 -34.09 1.61 27.78
CA ARG A 54 -33.20 2.78 27.88
C ARG A 54 -33.85 4.11 27.48
N GLY A 55 -35.10 4.10 27.00
CA GLY A 55 -35.91 5.24 26.63
C GLY A 55 -35.11 6.42 26.06
N GLY A 56 -35.37 6.80 24.85
CA GLY A 56 -34.67 7.91 24.23
C GLY A 56 -35.25 8.23 22.86
N ASP A 57 -34.61 9.15 22.16
CA ASP A 57 -35.02 9.52 20.83
C ASP A 57 -33.95 9.04 19.83
N LEU A 58 -34.38 8.59 18.67
CA LEU A 58 -33.56 8.40 17.52
C LEU A 58 -33.80 9.55 16.54
N HIS A 59 -32.77 10.17 16.05
CA HIS A 59 -32.87 11.23 15.04
C HIS A 59 -32.60 10.65 13.66
N LEU A 60 -33.57 10.75 12.76
CA LEU A 60 -33.37 10.56 11.33
C LEU A 60 -32.91 11.90 10.74
N LEU A 61 -31.84 11.87 9.97
CA LEU A 61 -31.21 13.03 9.35
C LEU A 61 -31.01 12.76 7.84
N LEU A 62 -31.52 13.68 7.01
CA LEU A 62 -31.35 13.68 5.57
C LEU A 62 -30.50 14.88 5.17
N ASP A 63 -29.37 14.62 4.51
CA ASP A 63 -28.46 15.67 4.09
C ASP A 63 -28.95 16.41 2.82
N PRO A 64 -28.27 17.47 2.37
CA PRO A 64 -28.66 18.20 1.17
C PRO A 64 -28.63 17.37 -0.13
N GLU A 65 -27.87 16.28 -0.14
CA GLU A 65 -27.69 15.41 -1.31
C GLU A 65 -28.76 14.31 -1.40
N PHE A 66 -29.58 14.12 -0.36
CA PHE A 66 -30.67 13.15 -0.38
C PHE A 66 -31.65 13.44 -1.55
N PRO A 67 -32.11 12.43 -2.31
CA PRO A 67 -32.03 10.97 -2.14
C PRO A 67 -30.78 10.31 -2.76
N TYR A 68 -29.76 11.06 -3.16
CA TYR A 68 -28.51 10.53 -3.74
C TYR A 68 -27.48 10.16 -2.66
N SER A 69 -27.83 10.38 -1.38
CA SER A 69 -27.09 9.96 -0.20
C SER A 69 -27.97 9.06 0.69
N LEU A 70 -27.31 8.31 1.59
CA LEU A 70 -28.02 7.49 2.57
C LEU A 70 -28.56 8.34 3.73
N PRO A 71 -29.73 7.97 4.30
CA PRO A 71 -30.22 8.57 5.54
C PRO A 71 -29.23 8.27 6.68
N ARG A 72 -29.12 9.19 7.62
CA ARG A 72 -28.27 9.02 8.81
C ARG A 72 -29.13 8.98 10.05
N PHE A 73 -28.72 8.13 10.98
CA PHE A 73 -29.38 8.03 12.28
C PHE A 73 -28.43 8.40 13.40
N ALA A 74 -28.96 9.06 14.43
CA ALA A 74 -28.19 9.46 15.62
C ALA A 74 -29.03 9.33 16.89
N LEU A 75 -28.42 8.87 17.98
CA LEU A 75 -29.08 8.82 19.30
C LEU A 75 -29.29 10.24 19.83
N GLY A 76 -30.49 10.52 20.34
CA GLY A 76 -30.87 11.82 20.88
C GLY A 76 -30.22 12.16 22.24
N ARG A 77 -29.87 11.15 23.04
CA ARG A 77 -29.06 11.29 24.24
C ARG A 77 -27.63 10.89 23.99
N ARG A 78 -26.71 11.76 24.38
CA ARG A 78 -25.29 11.40 24.46
C ARG A 78 -25.11 10.43 25.62
N THR A 79 -25.05 9.16 25.32
CA THR A 79 -24.40 8.18 26.18
C THR A 79 -22.89 8.32 26.01
N ASP A 80 -22.12 7.80 26.97
CA ASP A 80 -20.67 7.70 26.84
C ASP A 80 -20.32 6.91 25.57
N LEU A 81 -19.87 7.65 24.55
CA LEU A 81 -19.75 7.16 23.16
C LEU A 81 -18.82 5.95 22.99
N LEU A 82 -17.96 5.68 24.00
CA LEU A 82 -17.07 4.52 24.01
C LEU A 82 -17.72 3.27 24.65
N ARG A 83 -18.98 3.34 25.08
CA ARG A 83 -19.67 2.20 25.69
C ARG A 83 -20.60 1.44 24.75
N ALA A 84 -20.84 1.97 23.57
CA ALA A 84 -21.69 1.36 22.55
C ALA A 84 -20.92 1.19 21.23
N PRO A 85 -20.77 -0.03 20.70
CA PRO A 85 -20.21 -0.24 19.36
C PRO A 85 -21.04 0.48 18.30
N HIS A 86 -20.39 0.89 17.21
CA HIS A 86 -21.03 1.57 16.08
C HIS A 86 -21.73 2.91 16.39
N VAL A 87 -21.50 3.47 17.57
CA VAL A 87 -21.95 4.82 17.92
C VAL A 87 -20.79 5.80 17.80
N GLU A 88 -20.85 6.68 16.80
CA GLU A 88 -19.84 7.69 16.53
C GLU A 88 -20.02 8.95 17.41
N THR A 89 -19.08 9.89 17.24
CA THR A 89 -19.18 11.21 17.88
C THR A 89 -20.55 11.85 17.60
N LYS A 90 -21.14 12.48 18.62
CA LYS A 90 -22.50 13.07 18.61
C LYS A 90 -23.63 12.06 18.44
N GLY A 91 -23.40 10.78 18.75
CA GLY A 91 -24.43 9.75 18.75
C GLY A 91 -24.81 9.19 17.38
N ARG A 92 -24.10 9.56 16.31
CA ARG A 92 -24.35 9.02 14.97
C ARG A 92 -24.13 7.51 14.98
N LEU A 93 -25.09 6.75 14.43
CA LEU A 93 -24.97 5.31 14.23
C LEU A 93 -24.20 5.02 12.94
N CYS A 94 -23.25 4.12 13.01
CA CYS A 94 -22.57 3.54 11.85
C CYS A 94 -23.37 2.32 11.40
N LEU A 95 -24.31 2.54 10.51
CA LEU A 95 -25.11 1.48 9.91
C LEU A 95 -24.35 0.99 8.69
N ALA A 96 -24.42 -0.31 8.37
CA ALA A 96 -23.76 -0.97 7.24
C ALA A 96 -22.76 -0.10 6.49
N GLY A 97 -21.49 -0.44 6.47
CA GLY A 97 -20.39 0.41 6.04
C GLY A 97 -20.72 1.37 4.88
N ASP A 98 -19.94 2.42 4.70
CA ASP A 98 -20.13 3.52 3.70
C ASP A 98 -20.36 3.08 2.23
N GLY A 99 -20.50 1.78 1.98
CA GLY A 99 -20.81 1.15 0.69
C GLY A 99 -22.29 0.91 0.40
N GLY A 100 -23.21 1.33 1.27
CA GLY A 100 -24.65 1.24 1.03
C GLY A 100 -25.06 2.04 -0.22
N ARG A 101 -25.97 1.47 -1.02
CA ARG A 101 -26.47 2.11 -2.23
C ARG A 101 -27.82 2.75 -1.96
N ALA A 102 -27.94 4.05 -2.25
CA ALA A 102 -29.22 4.73 -2.24
C ALA A 102 -30.05 4.37 -3.48
N ASP A 103 -31.29 3.93 -3.32
CA ASP A 103 -32.24 3.85 -4.41
C ASP A 103 -32.99 5.19 -4.52
N THR A 104 -32.65 5.96 -5.52
CA THR A 104 -33.24 7.29 -5.76
C THR A 104 -34.67 7.24 -6.28
N LEU A 105 -35.14 6.06 -6.69
CA LEU A 105 -36.52 5.83 -7.15
C LEU A 105 -37.44 5.48 -5.98
N ASP A 106 -36.91 4.85 -4.95
CA ASP A 106 -37.68 4.52 -3.73
C ASP A 106 -36.95 4.99 -2.45
N PRO A 107 -36.91 6.30 -2.19
CA PRO A 107 -36.25 6.85 -1.02
C PRO A 107 -36.90 6.42 0.32
N VAL A 108 -38.17 6.04 0.29
CA VAL A 108 -38.87 5.55 1.48
C VAL A 108 -38.38 4.16 1.87
N ALA A 109 -38.23 3.25 0.91
CA ALA A 109 -37.67 1.91 1.18
C ALA A 109 -36.26 1.99 1.75
N VAL A 110 -35.40 2.91 1.24
CA VAL A 110 -34.07 3.13 1.77
C VAL A 110 -34.10 3.60 3.23
N VAL A 111 -34.97 4.56 3.54
CA VAL A 111 -35.12 5.07 4.93
C VAL A 111 -35.67 3.98 5.84
N ALA A 112 -36.71 3.23 5.41
CA ALA A 112 -37.32 2.15 6.18
C ALA A 112 -36.33 1.03 6.49
N TYR A 113 -35.51 0.62 5.50
CA TYR A 113 -34.45 -0.35 5.68
C TYR A 113 -33.40 0.14 6.69
N SER A 114 -32.89 1.35 6.48
CA SER A 114 -31.87 1.93 7.39
C SER A 114 -32.42 2.16 8.81
N PHE A 115 -33.71 2.43 8.95
CA PHE A 115 -34.37 2.51 10.25
C PHE A 115 -34.42 1.15 10.95
N GLY A 116 -34.74 0.08 10.21
CA GLY A 116 -34.69 -1.30 10.70
C GLY A 116 -33.30 -1.68 11.20
N GLU A 117 -32.25 -1.37 10.43
CA GLU A 117 -30.86 -1.57 10.82
C GLU A 117 -30.48 -0.78 12.09
N ALA A 118 -30.94 0.47 12.19
CA ALA A 118 -30.69 1.29 13.37
C ALA A 118 -31.34 0.70 14.64
N LEU A 119 -32.55 0.19 14.53
CA LEU A 119 -33.24 -0.47 15.65
C LEU A 119 -32.58 -1.79 16.04
N ALA A 120 -32.15 -2.59 15.04
CA ALA A 120 -31.42 -3.83 15.29
C ALA A 120 -30.11 -3.57 16.03
N LEU A 121 -29.31 -2.59 15.56
CA LEU A 121 -28.06 -2.20 16.21
C LEU A 121 -28.27 -1.75 17.67
N ILE A 122 -29.31 -0.96 17.94
CA ILE A 122 -29.64 -0.52 19.29
C ILE A 122 -30.02 -1.72 20.17
N ALA A 123 -30.78 -2.67 19.65
CA ALA A 123 -31.17 -3.89 20.38
C ALA A 123 -29.97 -4.79 20.68
N GLU A 124 -29.05 -4.94 19.74
CA GLU A 124 -27.79 -5.69 19.92
C GLU A 124 -26.90 -5.05 20.98
N ASP A 125 -26.79 -3.70 20.98
CA ASP A 125 -26.05 -2.97 22.01
C ASP A 125 -26.68 -3.14 23.40
N GLU A 126 -27.99 -3.05 23.50
CA GLU A 126 -28.71 -3.26 24.77
C GLU A 126 -28.52 -4.69 25.32
N ALA A 127 -28.46 -5.68 24.44
CA ALA A 127 -28.17 -7.07 24.78
C ALA A 127 -26.68 -7.34 25.02
N GLY A 128 -25.79 -6.43 24.66
CA GLY A 128 -24.33 -6.61 24.67
C GLY A 128 -23.83 -7.63 23.64
N ALA A 129 -24.62 -7.92 22.61
CA ALA A 129 -24.33 -8.94 21.61
C ALA A 129 -23.26 -8.50 20.60
N ASN A 130 -23.04 -7.20 20.41
CA ASN A 130 -22.10 -6.59 19.46
C ASN A 130 -20.76 -6.16 20.08
N ARG A 131 -20.44 -6.57 21.32
CA ARG A 131 -19.19 -6.14 21.99
C ARG A 131 -17.91 -6.59 21.27
N GLU A 132 -17.96 -7.69 20.51
CA GLU A 132 -16.81 -8.16 19.73
C GLU A 132 -16.42 -7.18 18.60
N ASP A 133 -17.34 -6.32 18.17
CA ASP A 133 -17.11 -5.31 17.13
C ASP A 133 -16.08 -4.24 17.54
N TYR A 134 -15.88 -4.05 18.86
CA TYR A 134 -14.77 -3.22 19.35
C TYR A 134 -13.38 -3.75 18.90
N ALA A 135 -13.24 -5.04 18.73
CA ALA A 135 -12.00 -5.63 18.26
C ALA A 135 -11.86 -5.54 16.73
N ILE A 136 -12.97 -5.54 16.00
CA ILE A 136 -12.98 -5.42 14.53
C ILE A 136 -12.51 -4.01 14.13
N ASP A 137 -13.09 -2.98 14.74
CA ASP A 137 -12.81 -1.56 14.45
C ASP A 137 -11.90 -0.92 15.51
N PHE A 138 -11.01 -1.68 16.12
CA PHE A 138 -10.19 -1.26 17.25
C PHE A 138 -9.47 0.07 17.06
N ASP A 139 -8.84 0.29 15.90
CA ASP A 139 -8.12 1.53 15.61
C ASP A 139 -9.06 2.74 15.49
N ALA A 140 -10.30 2.54 15.01
CA ALA A 140 -11.31 3.59 14.95
C ALA A 140 -11.79 4.01 16.35
N TYR A 141 -12.05 3.04 17.25
CA TYR A 141 -12.41 3.33 18.63
C TYR A 141 -11.26 3.96 19.42
N TRP A 142 -10.02 3.47 19.20
CA TRP A 142 -8.85 4.04 19.86
C TRP A 142 -8.64 5.51 19.53
N ARG A 143 -8.92 5.92 18.28
CA ARG A 143 -8.78 7.31 17.82
C ARG A 143 -9.88 8.26 18.32
N ARG A 144 -10.98 7.75 18.83
CA ARG A 144 -12.06 8.61 19.36
C ARG A 144 -11.56 9.44 20.53
N ASP A 145 -11.89 10.72 20.52
CA ASP A 145 -11.50 11.69 21.55
C ASP A 145 -9.99 11.85 21.76
N VAL A 146 -9.19 11.54 20.74
CA VAL A 146 -7.76 11.84 20.74
C VAL A 146 -7.56 13.35 20.65
N THR A 147 -6.84 13.90 21.63
CA THR A 147 -6.59 15.35 21.76
C THR A 147 -5.19 15.77 21.36
N ASP A 148 -4.24 14.84 21.27
CA ASP A 148 -2.86 15.15 20.84
C ASP A 148 -2.85 15.38 19.32
N PRO A 149 -2.42 16.55 18.83
CA PRO A 149 -2.41 16.87 17.41
C PRO A 149 -1.30 16.16 16.62
N LEU A 150 -0.32 15.54 17.30
CA LEU A 150 0.83 14.93 16.64
C LEU A 150 0.63 13.42 16.46
N PRO A 151 0.39 12.94 15.23
CA PRO A 151 0.22 11.52 14.98
C PRO A 151 1.53 10.75 15.10
N LEU A 152 1.42 9.46 15.44
CA LEU A 152 2.51 8.50 15.26
C LEU A 152 2.46 7.96 13.82
N ARG A 153 3.51 8.17 13.06
CA ARG A 153 3.72 7.48 11.79
C ARG A 153 4.58 6.24 12.03
N THR A 154 4.13 5.10 11.54
CA THR A 154 4.81 3.82 11.82
C THR A 154 5.21 3.10 10.54
N CYS A 155 6.40 2.49 10.56
CA CYS A 155 6.88 1.53 9.59
C CYS A 155 7.44 0.32 10.38
N LEU A 156 6.55 -0.58 10.81
CA LEU A 156 6.83 -1.67 11.74
C LEU A 156 6.38 -3.01 11.17
N HIS A 157 7.17 -4.04 11.35
CA HIS A 157 6.82 -5.39 10.91
C HIS A 157 5.72 -5.99 11.80
N ALA A 158 4.76 -6.66 11.17
CA ALA A 158 3.64 -7.33 11.84
C ALA A 158 4.05 -8.68 12.47
N GLU A 159 5.12 -8.69 13.24
CA GLU A 159 5.57 -9.87 13.99
C GLU A 159 4.85 -9.96 15.34
N ARG A 160 4.39 -11.17 15.71
CA ARG A 160 3.74 -11.45 17.00
C ARG A 160 4.74 -11.41 18.17
N ARG A 161 5.49 -10.33 18.29
CA ARG A 161 6.53 -10.17 19.30
C ARG A 161 6.62 -8.74 19.80
N SER A 162 6.53 -8.56 21.12
CA SER A 162 6.81 -7.29 21.80
C SER A 162 8.31 -7.01 21.81
N ARG A 163 8.72 -5.76 21.51
CA ARG A 163 10.12 -5.36 21.39
C ARG A 163 10.31 -3.85 21.54
N LEU A 164 11.53 -3.44 21.91
CA LEU A 164 11.92 -2.05 21.76
C LEU A 164 12.15 -1.74 20.29
N VAL A 165 11.74 -0.54 19.90
CA VAL A 165 11.84 0.02 18.55
C VAL A 165 12.38 1.44 18.63
N SER A 166 12.69 2.05 17.50
CA SER A 166 13.25 3.39 17.45
C SER A 166 12.20 4.44 17.11
N ALA A 167 12.21 5.54 17.85
CA ALA A 167 11.36 6.70 17.63
C ALA A 167 12.20 7.92 17.24
N TRP A 168 11.76 8.62 16.22
CA TRP A 168 12.20 9.97 15.89
C TRP A 168 11.10 10.96 16.28
N HIS A 169 11.48 12.05 16.95
CA HIS A 169 10.56 13.07 17.42
C HIS A 169 10.66 14.33 16.56
N GLY A 170 9.72 14.50 15.63
CA GLY A 170 9.61 15.69 14.80
C GLY A 170 8.69 16.76 15.37
N GLN A 171 8.59 17.88 14.66
CA GLN A 171 7.69 18.97 15.05
C GLN A 171 6.23 18.70 14.65
N ALA A 172 6.01 17.95 13.55
CA ALA A 172 4.69 17.69 12.99
C ALA A 172 4.19 16.26 13.24
N PHE A 173 5.06 15.31 13.60
CA PHE A 173 4.71 13.93 13.87
C PHE A 173 5.86 13.20 14.56
N TYR A 174 5.56 12.06 15.18
CA TYR A 174 6.56 11.09 15.62
C TYR A 174 6.69 9.99 14.58
N PHE A 175 7.91 9.54 14.28
CA PHE A 175 8.14 8.42 13.37
C PHE A 175 8.73 7.21 14.10
N ILE A 176 8.07 6.08 14.02
CA ILE A 176 8.45 4.84 14.70
C ILE A 176 8.82 3.79 13.65
N ALA A 177 10.01 3.23 13.76
CA ALA A 177 10.49 2.15 12.89
C ALA A 177 11.23 1.07 13.69
N GLU A 178 11.51 -0.06 13.08
CA GLU A 178 12.18 -1.19 13.73
C GLU A 178 13.49 -0.78 14.42
N ASN A 179 14.25 0.07 13.77
CA ASN A 179 15.54 0.58 14.28
C ASN A 179 15.84 1.98 13.72
N ALA A 180 16.86 2.63 14.26
CA ALA A 180 17.26 3.97 13.86
C ALA A 180 17.71 4.06 12.39
N ARG A 181 18.28 3.00 11.83
CA ARG A 181 18.72 2.97 10.42
C ARG A 181 17.52 3.03 9.48
N ASP A 182 16.52 2.19 9.72
CA ASP A 182 15.30 2.15 8.89
C ASP A 182 14.55 3.48 9.00
N ALA A 183 14.45 4.05 10.20
CA ALA A 183 13.84 5.36 10.42
C ALA A 183 14.56 6.46 9.63
N ARG A 184 15.88 6.51 9.70
CA ARG A 184 16.71 7.49 8.97
C ARG A 184 16.52 7.32 7.46
N THR A 185 16.60 6.10 6.95
CA THR A 185 16.42 5.80 5.52
C THR A 185 15.06 6.30 5.04
N TRP A 186 14.00 6.02 5.77
CA TRP A 186 12.65 6.47 5.40
C TRP A 186 12.53 8.00 5.40
N LEU A 187 13.03 8.65 6.45
CA LEU A 187 12.98 10.11 6.58
C LEU A 187 13.80 10.80 5.46
N THR A 188 15.01 10.27 5.18
CA THR A 188 15.86 10.77 4.10
C THR A 188 15.19 10.57 2.74
N ASN A 189 14.65 9.38 2.46
CA ASN A 189 13.93 9.12 1.21
C ASN A 189 12.73 10.05 1.03
N ARG A 190 11.94 10.25 2.08
CA ARG A 190 10.69 11.02 1.99
C ARG A 190 10.91 12.52 1.94
N TYR A 191 11.89 13.05 2.70
CA TYR A 191 12.07 14.49 2.90
C TYR A 191 13.41 15.02 2.41
N GLY A 192 14.32 14.17 1.96
CA GLY A 192 15.64 14.57 1.49
C GLY A 192 16.58 15.07 2.60
N VAL A 193 16.22 14.87 3.86
CA VAL A 193 16.96 15.40 5.00
C VAL A 193 17.72 14.27 5.69
N ASP A 194 19.03 14.43 5.84
CA ASP A 194 19.83 13.56 6.73
C ASP A 194 19.62 14.01 8.17
N GLU A 195 18.68 13.36 8.86
CA GLU A 195 18.36 13.67 10.24
C GLU A 195 19.46 13.19 11.17
N THR A 196 20.18 14.16 11.72
CA THR A 196 21.26 13.92 12.70
C THR A 196 20.75 13.81 14.14
N ARG A 197 19.45 14.10 14.39
CA ARG A 197 18.85 14.02 15.72
C ARG A 197 18.93 12.61 16.29
N ALA A 198 19.15 12.52 17.58
CA ALA A 198 19.19 11.24 18.27
C ALA A 198 17.83 10.54 18.23
N PHE A 199 17.84 9.29 17.85
CA PHE A 199 16.67 8.42 17.97
C PHE A 199 16.50 7.99 19.42
N LYS A 200 15.25 7.92 19.88
CA LYS A 200 14.86 7.50 21.23
C LYS A 200 14.27 6.10 21.18
N ASN A 201 14.24 5.44 22.34
CA ASN A 201 13.55 4.18 22.49
C ASN A 201 12.03 4.40 22.51
N ALA A 202 11.32 3.53 21.82
CA ALA A 202 9.89 3.32 21.89
C ALA A 202 9.61 1.83 22.12
N ALA A 203 8.38 1.46 22.44
CA ALA A 203 7.99 0.07 22.58
C ALA A 203 6.93 -0.29 21.53
N LEU A 204 7.09 -1.44 20.89
CA LEU A 204 6.02 -2.15 20.22
C LEU A 204 5.57 -3.27 21.15
N ILE A 205 4.29 -3.26 21.52
CA ILE A 205 3.65 -4.27 22.36
C ILE A 205 2.65 -5.04 21.51
N TRP A 206 2.93 -6.32 21.31
CA TRP A 206 1.96 -7.21 20.66
C TRP A 206 0.88 -7.60 21.65
N LEU A 207 -0.38 -7.35 21.30
CA LEU A 207 -1.56 -7.73 22.09
C LEU A 207 -2.12 -9.05 21.53
N ASP A 208 -2.24 -10.06 22.40
CA ASP A 208 -2.86 -11.34 22.06
C ASP A 208 -4.40 -11.21 22.03
N ARG A 209 -4.93 -10.22 22.76
CA ARG A 209 -6.33 -9.81 22.76
C ARG A 209 -6.42 -8.28 22.68
N LEU A 210 -7.22 -7.79 21.75
CA LEU A 210 -7.48 -6.34 21.63
C LEU A 210 -8.36 -5.85 22.80
N PRO A 211 -7.99 -4.73 23.45
CA PRO A 211 -8.74 -4.22 24.61
C PRO A 211 -10.00 -3.48 24.18
N GLU A 212 -11.03 -3.59 25.01
CA GLU A 212 -12.23 -2.78 24.91
C GLU A 212 -12.00 -1.35 25.45
N PRO A 213 -12.83 -0.36 25.08
CA PRO A 213 -12.65 1.04 25.46
C PRO A 213 -12.49 1.32 26.96
N GLU A 214 -13.14 0.54 27.81
CA GLU A 214 -13.02 0.69 29.27
C GLU A 214 -11.60 0.45 29.79
N MET A 215 -10.81 -0.31 29.03
CA MET A 215 -9.41 -0.59 29.35
C MET A 215 -8.43 0.46 28.83
N TYR A 216 -8.90 1.43 28.03
CA TYR A 216 -8.01 2.40 27.40
C TYR A 216 -7.29 3.26 28.46
N PRO A 217 -5.95 3.39 28.35
CA PRO A 217 -5.15 3.99 29.41
C PRO A 217 -5.08 5.53 29.29
N ASP A 218 -5.15 6.20 30.44
CA ASP A 218 -4.90 7.63 30.63
C ASP A 218 -3.61 7.91 31.42
N ASN A 219 -3.00 6.83 31.94
CA ASN A 219 -1.71 6.88 32.63
C ASN A 219 -0.91 5.58 32.43
N ALA A 220 0.39 5.64 32.74
CA ALA A 220 1.30 4.52 32.57
C ALA A 220 0.89 3.26 33.39
N GLY A 221 0.27 3.46 34.56
CA GLY A 221 -0.20 2.35 35.38
C GLY A 221 -1.38 1.60 34.77
N ARG A 222 -2.34 2.34 34.15
CA ARG A 222 -3.42 1.71 33.38
C ARG A 222 -2.90 1.04 32.12
N ALA A 223 -1.92 1.66 31.44
CA ALA A 223 -1.25 1.04 30.30
C ALA A 223 -0.58 -0.28 30.69
N ARG A 224 0.10 -0.31 31.84
CA ARG A 224 0.71 -1.53 32.35
C ARG A 224 -0.31 -2.62 32.64
N ARG A 225 -1.47 -2.28 33.27
CA ARG A 225 -2.56 -3.24 33.52
C ARG A 225 -3.19 -3.75 32.22
N LEU A 226 -3.38 -2.89 31.22
CA LEU A 226 -3.86 -3.30 29.90
C LEU A 226 -2.90 -4.32 29.29
N ILE A 227 -1.60 -4.07 29.35
CA ILE A 227 -0.58 -5.00 28.83
C ILE A 227 -0.60 -6.32 29.59
N GLU A 228 -0.71 -6.28 30.91
CA GLU A 228 -0.80 -7.48 31.76
C GLU A 228 -2.00 -8.35 31.40
N ALA A 229 -3.15 -7.74 31.12
CA ALA A 229 -4.38 -8.45 30.73
C ALA A 229 -4.38 -8.94 29.28
N SER A 230 -3.65 -8.28 28.37
CA SER A 230 -3.74 -8.50 26.92
C SER A 230 -2.44 -9.03 26.29
N SER A 231 -1.30 -8.98 26.99
CA SER A 231 0.00 -9.40 26.49
C SER A 231 1.00 -9.66 27.62
N TYR A 232 0.97 -10.84 28.18
CA TYR A 232 1.93 -11.19 29.26
C TYR A 232 3.41 -10.95 28.87
N ARG A 233 3.77 -11.23 27.63
CA ARG A 233 5.14 -11.05 27.11
C ARG A 233 5.50 -9.58 26.83
N GLY A 234 4.54 -8.67 26.86
CA GLY A 234 4.76 -7.24 26.64
C GLY A 234 5.29 -6.49 27.85
N LEU A 235 5.00 -6.98 29.07
CA LEU A 235 5.37 -6.29 30.32
C LEU A 235 6.87 -5.99 30.45
N PRO A 236 7.81 -6.93 30.22
CA PRO A 236 9.22 -6.65 30.35
C PRO A 236 9.71 -5.54 29.39
N VAL A 237 9.12 -5.46 28.20
CA VAL A 237 9.45 -4.43 27.20
C VAL A 237 8.95 -3.06 27.66
N PHE A 238 7.71 -2.99 28.13
CA PHE A 238 7.11 -1.76 28.64
C PHE A 238 7.86 -1.29 29.90
N ASP A 239 8.11 -2.16 30.88
CA ASP A 239 8.81 -1.84 32.11
C ASP A 239 10.23 -1.33 31.83
N ARG A 240 10.93 -1.94 30.86
CA ARG A 240 12.24 -1.45 30.40
C ARG A 240 12.16 -0.07 29.76
N LEU A 241 11.15 0.20 28.94
CA LEU A 241 10.94 1.54 28.38
C LEU A 241 10.72 2.56 29.50
N MET A 242 9.85 2.26 30.46
CA MET A 242 9.54 3.15 31.60
C MET A 242 10.77 3.43 32.47
N ALA A 243 11.65 2.44 32.64
CA ALA A 243 12.90 2.59 33.42
C ALA A 243 13.97 3.43 32.72
N THR A 244 13.97 3.44 31.38
CA THR A 244 15.05 4.07 30.58
C THR A 244 14.65 5.38 29.91
N MET A 245 13.35 5.74 29.89
CA MET A 245 12.88 6.96 29.25
C MET A 245 13.31 8.21 30.02
N ALA A 246 13.94 9.14 29.31
CA ALA A 246 14.33 10.45 29.84
C ALA A 246 13.30 11.54 29.56
N ASP A 247 12.46 11.32 28.58
CA ASP A 247 11.49 12.25 28.00
C ASP A 247 10.20 11.51 27.71
N ARG A 248 9.24 12.19 27.01
CA ARG A 248 8.06 11.54 26.44
C ARG A 248 8.46 10.32 25.60
N ALA A 249 7.79 9.19 25.81
CA ALA A 249 8.04 7.96 25.08
C ALA A 249 6.79 7.44 24.38
N ALA A 250 6.96 6.88 23.18
CA ALA A 250 5.90 6.28 22.41
C ALA A 250 5.77 4.78 22.69
N VAL A 251 4.55 4.31 22.78
CA VAL A 251 4.18 2.90 22.80
C VAL A 251 3.22 2.65 21.64
N VAL A 252 3.53 1.67 20.80
CA VAL A 252 2.63 1.20 19.75
C VAL A 252 2.08 -0.16 20.18
N PHE A 253 0.78 -0.24 20.37
CA PHE A 253 0.08 -1.50 20.51
C PHE A 253 -0.22 -2.06 19.13
N MET A 254 0.01 -3.34 18.93
CA MET A 254 -0.25 -4.05 17.69
C MET A 254 -0.94 -5.37 18.01
N GLY A 255 -1.97 -5.73 17.26
CA GLY A 255 -2.69 -6.98 17.44
C GLY A 255 -3.39 -7.39 16.16
N ALA A 256 -3.92 -8.62 16.12
CA ALA A 256 -4.72 -9.11 15.02
C ALA A 256 -6.21 -9.07 15.38
N THR A 257 -7.04 -8.64 14.43
CA THR A 257 -8.51 -8.78 14.52
C THR A 257 -8.93 -10.23 14.31
N ALA A 258 -10.19 -10.54 14.54
CA ALA A 258 -10.75 -11.86 14.25
C ALA A 258 -10.65 -12.23 12.75
N THR A 259 -10.64 -11.27 11.86
CA THR A 259 -10.44 -11.46 10.41
C THR A 259 -8.97 -11.67 10.03
N GLY A 260 -8.04 -11.52 10.97
CA GLY A 260 -6.60 -11.65 10.75
C GLY A 260 -5.90 -10.36 10.34
N ASP A 261 -6.62 -9.26 10.22
CA ASP A 261 -6.05 -7.95 9.90
C ASP A 261 -5.22 -7.42 11.08
N VAL A 262 -4.05 -6.86 10.78
CA VAL A 262 -3.18 -6.28 11.80
C VAL A 262 -3.53 -4.82 12.00
N VAL A 263 -3.92 -4.48 13.22
CA VAL A 263 -4.27 -3.12 13.66
C VAL A 263 -3.21 -2.55 14.58
N GLN A 264 -3.12 -1.22 14.62
CA GLN A 264 -2.15 -0.49 15.45
C GLN A 264 -2.84 0.64 16.21
N ALA A 265 -2.40 0.84 17.47
CA ALA A 265 -2.87 1.92 18.33
C ALA A 265 -1.69 2.58 19.03
N GLY A 266 -1.72 3.89 19.15
CA GLY A 266 -0.62 4.68 19.70
C GLY A 266 -0.91 5.21 21.10
N LEU A 267 0.12 5.21 21.94
CA LEU A 267 0.10 5.84 23.25
C LEU A 267 1.40 6.65 23.45
N LEU A 268 1.26 7.89 23.87
CA LEU A 268 2.40 8.69 24.35
C LEU A 268 2.35 8.74 25.88
N VAL A 269 3.45 8.38 26.52
CA VAL A 269 3.63 8.48 27.97
C VAL A 269 4.51 9.68 28.26
N GLU A 270 4.03 10.58 29.13
CA GLU A 270 4.75 11.80 29.51
C GLU A 270 6.07 11.46 30.19
N GLY A 271 7.05 12.33 29.99
CA GLY A 271 8.34 12.23 30.64
C GLY A 271 8.29 12.46 32.16
N PRO A 272 9.40 12.24 32.85
CA PRO A 272 9.49 12.62 34.26
C PRO A 272 9.38 14.13 34.43
N ASP A 273 8.73 14.60 35.50
CA ASP A 273 8.51 16.03 35.77
C ASP A 273 9.81 16.86 35.80
N TRP A 274 10.94 16.26 36.22
CA TRP A 274 12.21 16.94 36.21
C TRP A 274 12.75 17.27 34.81
N ALA A 275 12.31 16.54 33.77
CA ALA A 275 12.71 16.83 32.39
C ALA A 275 12.10 18.14 31.89
N SER A 276 10.88 18.49 32.36
CA SER A 276 10.17 19.73 32.03
C SER A 276 10.67 20.93 32.85
N THR A 277 11.21 20.70 34.05
CA THR A 277 11.65 21.76 34.98
C THR A 277 13.15 22.07 34.87
N GLY A 278 13.92 21.37 34.02
CA GLY A 278 15.37 21.56 33.90
C GLY A 278 16.17 21.13 35.12
N THR A 279 15.55 20.47 36.09
CA THR A 279 16.26 19.93 37.27
C THR A 279 17.05 18.68 36.90
N LYS A 280 18.19 18.45 37.59
CA LYS A 280 18.99 17.23 37.34
C LYS A 280 18.18 15.99 37.66
N ALA A 281 18.31 14.99 36.80
CA ALA A 281 17.72 13.68 37.05
C ALA A 281 18.07 13.19 38.46
N PRO A 282 17.10 12.75 39.26
CA PRO A 282 17.43 12.12 40.54
C PRO A 282 18.31 10.89 40.25
N LYS A 283 19.36 10.72 41.05
CA LYS A 283 20.20 9.50 40.95
C LYS A 283 19.29 8.29 41.03
N PRO A 284 19.44 7.31 40.12
CA PRO A 284 18.58 6.14 40.13
C PRO A 284 18.66 5.51 41.53
N ASN A 285 17.50 5.42 42.19
CA ASN A 285 17.40 4.71 43.46
C ASN A 285 17.58 3.22 43.12
N VAL A 286 18.79 2.75 43.16
CA VAL A 286 19.12 1.35 42.93
C VAL A 286 18.58 0.59 44.14
N SER A 287 17.40 0.03 44.00
CA SER A 287 16.85 -0.93 44.96
C SER A 287 17.87 -2.07 45.06
N ARG A 288 18.52 -2.19 46.22
CA ARG A 288 19.53 -3.22 46.48
C ARG A 288 18.95 -4.58 46.12
N GLY A 289 19.52 -5.26 45.16
CA GLY A 289 19.11 -6.62 44.72
C GLY A 289 18.59 -6.75 43.30
N PHE A 290 18.30 -5.67 42.59
CA PHE A 290 17.87 -5.76 41.19
C PHE A 290 18.99 -5.42 40.21
N ARG A 291 19.14 -6.20 39.15
CA ARG A 291 20.07 -5.84 38.06
C ARG A 291 19.56 -4.60 37.35
N PRO A 292 20.42 -3.65 36.92
CA PRO A 292 20.02 -2.52 36.10
C PRO A 292 19.23 -3.01 34.86
N GLY A 293 18.03 -2.45 34.64
CA GLY A 293 17.15 -2.81 33.53
C GLY A 293 16.06 -3.85 33.85
N ASN A 294 16.10 -4.54 34.99
CA ASN A 294 15.08 -5.52 35.42
C ASN A 294 14.26 -5.06 36.64
N ALA A 295 14.52 -3.86 37.18
CA ALA A 295 13.71 -3.33 38.26
C ALA A 295 12.30 -2.94 37.74
N PRO A 296 11.21 -3.28 38.47
CA PRO A 296 9.88 -2.83 38.10
C PRO A 296 9.82 -1.29 38.13
N PRO A 297 8.98 -0.65 37.30
CA PRO A 297 8.82 0.78 37.28
C PRO A 297 8.47 1.30 38.68
N SER A 298 9.04 2.43 39.07
CA SER A 298 8.67 3.08 40.31
C SER A 298 7.19 3.47 40.29
N ILE A 299 6.55 3.59 41.47
CA ILE A 299 5.16 4.04 41.60
C ILE A 299 4.96 5.41 40.94
N LEU A 300 5.98 6.29 41.02
CA LEU A 300 5.96 7.60 40.36
C LEU A 300 5.95 7.47 38.82
N ALA A 301 6.71 6.52 38.27
CA ALA A 301 6.69 6.26 36.83
C ALA A 301 5.31 5.77 36.36
N LEU A 302 4.60 4.98 37.16
CA LEU A 302 3.27 4.49 36.84
C LEU A 302 2.16 5.56 36.94
N ARG A 303 2.40 6.66 37.65
CA ARG A 303 1.47 7.81 37.73
C ARG A 303 1.60 8.79 36.56
N ARG A 304 2.60 8.65 35.70
CA ARG A 304 2.79 9.52 34.52
C ARG A 304 1.53 9.48 33.65
N ARG A 305 1.11 10.65 33.20
CA ARG A 305 0.00 10.76 32.24
C ARG A 305 0.36 10.08 30.93
N SER A 306 -0.65 9.53 30.30
CA SER A 306 -0.51 9.03 28.94
C SER A 306 -1.68 9.52 28.09
N HIS A 307 -1.41 9.72 26.80
CA HIS A 307 -2.38 10.21 25.84
C HIS A 307 -2.46 9.21 24.70
N ARG A 308 -3.68 8.82 24.35
CA ARG A 308 -3.91 8.07 23.11
C ARG A 308 -3.59 8.99 21.93
N VAL A 309 -2.98 8.45 20.89
CA VAL A 309 -2.63 9.20 19.69
C VAL A 309 -3.03 8.41 18.46
N GLU A 310 -3.30 9.12 17.38
CA GLU A 310 -3.55 8.52 16.08
C GLU A 310 -2.29 7.82 15.56
N VAL A 311 -2.45 6.63 14.99
CA VAL A 311 -1.39 5.92 14.27
C VAL A 311 -1.68 5.97 12.78
N GLN A 312 -0.72 6.49 12.03
CA GLN A 312 -0.71 6.48 10.56
C GLN A 312 0.33 5.47 10.07
N ARG A 313 -0.14 4.31 9.67
CA ARG A 313 0.73 3.29 9.09
C ARG A 313 1.22 3.73 7.72
N THR A 314 2.52 3.97 7.57
CA THR A 314 3.12 4.37 6.28
C THR A 314 3.27 3.20 5.30
N ASP A 315 3.10 1.97 5.80
CA ASP A 315 3.10 0.70 5.07
C ASP A 315 1.70 0.07 4.90
N ALA A 316 0.63 0.77 5.30
CA ALA A 316 -0.74 0.22 5.30
C ALA A 316 -1.19 -0.30 3.93
N TRP A 317 -0.73 0.33 2.84
CA TRP A 317 -1.03 -0.07 1.48
C TRP A 317 -0.41 -1.43 1.10
N LEU A 318 0.73 -1.83 1.70
CA LEU A 318 1.34 -3.14 1.49
C LEU A 318 0.45 -4.29 2.01
N GLY A 319 -0.27 -4.04 3.10
CA GLY A 319 -1.21 -5.02 3.66
C GLY A 319 -2.52 -5.17 2.86
N ARG A 320 -2.85 -4.19 2.01
CA ARG A 320 -4.04 -4.22 1.14
C ARG A 320 -3.80 -4.94 -0.19
N MET A 321 -2.58 -5.37 -0.46
CA MET A 321 -2.26 -6.20 -1.61
C MET A 321 -2.74 -7.62 -1.41
N ARG A 322 -3.03 -8.32 -2.51
CA ARG A 322 -3.50 -9.72 -2.47
C ARG A 322 -2.57 -10.56 -1.59
N ALA A 323 -3.13 -11.27 -0.63
CA ALA A 323 -2.44 -12.24 0.22
C ALA A 323 -1.13 -11.76 0.89
N GLY A 324 -0.98 -10.46 1.16
CA GLY A 324 0.22 -9.91 1.81
C GLY A 324 1.49 -9.92 0.94
N GLU A 325 1.33 -9.95 -0.38
CA GLU A 325 2.44 -9.98 -1.37
C GLU A 325 3.47 -8.87 -1.15
N GLY A 326 3.01 -7.65 -0.80
CA GLY A 326 3.90 -6.52 -0.59
C GLY A 326 4.95 -6.76 0.49
N ALA A 327 4.60 -7.45 1.57
CA ALA A 327 5.55 -7.79 2.63
C ALA A 327 6.63 -8.80 2.15
N GLN A 328 6.25 -9.76 1.29
CA GLN A 328 7.18 -10.73 0.71
C GLN A 328 8.14 -10.08 -0.29
N LEU A 329 7.69 -9.06 -1.03
CA LEU A 329 8.49 -8.31 -1.99
C LEU A 329 9.47 -7.32 -1.33
N ALA A 330 9.22 -6.89 -0.09
CA ALA A 330 10.05 -5.90 0.62
C ALA A 330 11.51 -6.32 0.81
N GLY A 331 11.79 -7.62 0.84
CA GLY A 331 13.15 -8.18 0.91
C GLY A 331 13.83 -8.35 -0.44
N LYS A 332 13.09 -8.33 -1.54
CA LYS A 332 13.57 -8.67 -2.88
C LYS A 332 14.44 -7.58 -3.47
N ARG A 333 15.48 -8.02 -4.21
CA ARG A 333 16.44 -7.17 -4.93
C ARG A 333 16.25 -7.34 -6.43
N VAL A 334 15.96 -6.25 -7.13
CA VAL A 334 15.71 -6.24 -8.57
C VAL A 334 16.66 -5.27 -9.26
N ALA A 335 17.29 -5.70 -10.36
CA ALA A 335 17.99 -4.81 -11.27
C ALA A 335 17.14 -4.58 -12.53
N VAL A 336 17.04 -3.33 -12.98
CA VAL A 336 16.35 -2.93 -14.21
C VAL A 336 17.38 -2.35 -15.17
N LEU A 337 17.66 -3.07 -16.23
CA LEU A 337 18.54 -2.67 -17.32
C LEU A 337 17.70 -2.04 -18.43
N GLY A 338 17.93 -0.76 -18.71
CA GLY A 338 17.10 0.05 -19.59
C GLY A 338 15.96 0.73 -18.83
N CYS A 339 16.10 2.03 -18.64
CA CYS A 339 15.15 2.90 -17.94
C CYS A 339 14.36 3.78 -18.92
N GLY A 340 14.09 3.27 -20.13
CA GLY A 340 13.22 3.91 -21.10
C GLY A 340 11.74 3.91 -20.69
N SER A 341 10.87 4.20 -21.65
CA SER A 341 9.41 4.23 -21.41
C SER A 341 8.85 2.93 -20.83
N LEU A 342 9.38 1.79 -21.26
CA LEU A 342 8.99 0.49 -20.72
C LEU A 342 9.58 0.26 -19.33
N GLY A 343 10.90 0.42 -19.18
CA GLY A 343 11.60 0.12 -17.94
C GLY A 343 11.24 1.06 -16.79
N GLY A 344 11.07 2.35 -17.05
CA GLY A 344 10.62 3.33 -16.03
C GLY A 344 9.25 2.99 -15.47
N GLY A 345 8.29 2.62 -16.33
CA GLY A 345 6.94 2.24 -15.91
C GLY A 345 6.91 0.91 -15.14
N VAL A 346 7.67 -0.09 -15.60
CA VAL A 346 7.80 -1.38 -14.88
C VAL A 346 8.45 -1.17 -13.52
N ALA A 347 9.52 -0.37 -13.43
CA ALA A 347 10.16 -0.05 -12.15
C ALA A 347 9.19 0.60 -11.16
N LYS A 348 8.37 1.55 -11.62
CA LYS A 348 7.31 2.16 -10.82
C LYS A 348 6.32 1.12 -10.30
N LEU A 349 5.78 0.27 -11.17
CA LEU A 349 4.82 -0.77 -10.79
C LEU A 349 5.40 -1.73 -9.75
N LEU A 350 6.67 -2.13 -9.89
CA LEU A 350 7.34 -3.00 -8.91
C LEU A 350 7.54 -2.30 -7.55
N LEU A 351 7.91 -1.01 -7.53
CA LEU A 351 7.99 -0.22 -6.30
C LEU A 351 6.62 -0.07 -5.65
N GLN A 352 5.58 0.20 -6.43
CA GLN A 352 4.19 0.23 -5.95
C GLN A 352 3.74 -1.12 -5.39
N SER A 353 4.28 -2.22 -5.93
CA SER A 353 4.01 -3.58 -5.45
C SER A 353 4.82 -3.98 -4.22
N GLY A 354 5.73 -3.14 -3.74
CA GLY A 354 6.45 -3.36 -2.49
C GLY A 354 7.87 -3.87 -2.64
N VAL A 355 8.44 -3.92 -3.84
CA VAL A 355 9.86 -4.27 -4.02
C VAL A 355 10.73 -3.29 -3.23
N GLY A 356 11.51 -3.82 -2.30
CA GLY A 356 12.24 -3.00 -1.33
C GLY A 356 13.66 -2.62 -1.75
N ARG A 357 14.24 -3.28 -2.74
CA ARG A 357 15.60 -3.00 -3.24
C ARG A 357 15.61 -2.99 -4.75
N MET A 358 16.04 -1.88 -5.35
CA MET A 358 16.05 -1.74 -6.80
C MET A 358 17.27 -0.94 -7.27
N THR A 359 17.92 -1.44 -8.34
CA THR A 359 18.99 -0.71 -9.04
C THR A 359 18.52 -0.44 -10.46
N LEU A 360 18.47 0.83 -10.85
CA LEU A 360 18.13 1.29 -12.18
C LEU A 360 19.41 1.59 -12.96
N ILE A 361 19.58 0.97 -14.11
CA ILE A 361 20.83 1.00 -14.91
C ILE A 361 20.50 1.46 -16.31
N ASP A 362 20.97 2.66 -16.68
CA ASP A 362 20.75 3.25 -18.01
C ASP A 362 21.78 4.33 -18.31
N PRO A 363 22.52 4.26 -19.43
CA PRO A 363 23.49 5.29 -19.82
C PRO A 363 22.84 6.56 -20.39
N ASP A 364 21.59 6.49 -20.84
CA ASP A 364 20.97 7.51 -21.68
C ASP A 364 20.51 8.74 -20.91
N THR A 365 20.51 9.85 -21.62
CA THR A 365 19.90 11.10 -21.20
C THR A 365 18.43 11.15 -21.64
N PHE A 366 17.57 11.68 -20.80
CA PHE A 366 16.15 11.86 -21.10
C PHE A 366 15.94 13.04 -22.06
N ALA A 367 15.23 12.77 -23.15
CA ALA A 367 15.01 13.72 -24.24
C ALA A 367 13.52 14.08 -24.39
N TRP A 368 13.23 15.22 -25.04
CA TRP A 368 11.86 15.69 -25.30
C TRP A 368 10.98 14.68 -26.01
N VAL A 369 11.53 13.86 -26.91
CA VAL A 369 10.79 12.81 -27.65
C VAL A 369 10.27 11.69 -26.73
N ASN A 370 10.75 11.60 -25.51
CA ASN A 370 10.34 10.60 -24.53
C ASN A 370 9.16 11.07 -23.66
N VAL A 371 8.91 12.38 -23.55
CA VAL A 371 7.97 12.97 -22.57
C VAL A 371 6.56 12.37 -22.65
N GLY A 372 6.07 12.08 -23.86
CA GLY A 372 4.69 11.60 -24.04
C GLY A 372 4.44 10.14 -23.62
N ARG A 373 5.49 9.39 -23.27
CA ARG A 373 5.37 7.94 -22.94
C ARG A 373 6.26 7.46 -21.80
N HIS A 374 6.99 8.35 -21.15
CA HIS A 374 7.90 8.04 -20.06
C HIS A 374 7.33 8.43 -18.70
N GLU A 375 7.81 7.83 -17.61
CA GLU A 375 7.44 8.21 -16.24
C GLU A 375 7.99 9.58 -15.82
N LEU A 376 9.02 10.06 -16.49
CA LEU A 376 9.56 11.40 -16.30
C LEU A 376 8.80 12.42 -17.16
N GLY A 377 8.62 13.62 -16.62
CA GLY A 377 8.06 14.76 -17.35
C GLY A 377 9.15 15.66 -17.94
N SER A 378 8.73 16.74 -18.59
CA SER A 378 9.61 17.71 -19.23
C SER A 378 10.60 18.40 -18.27
N ASP A 379 10.31 18.39 -16.97
CA ASP A 379 11.17 18.86 -15.87
C ASP A 379 12.47 18.06 -15.70
N SER A 380 12.55 16.90 -16.34
CA SER A 380 13.67 15.97 -16.26
C SER A 380 14.49 15.85 -17.54
N THR A 381 14.17 16.67 -18.58
CA THR A 381 14.96 16.69 -19.83
C THR A 381 16.43 17.01 -19.56
N GLU A 382 17.31 16.47 -20.40
CA GLU A 382 18.78 16.61 -20.30
C GLU A 382 19.43 15.95 -19.08
N ARG A 383 18.65 15.21 -18.28
CA ARG A 383 19.15 14.44 -17.13
C ARG A 383 19.29 12.96 -17.48
N ASN A 384 20.22 12.26 -16.86
CA ASN A 384 20.29 10.81 -17.02
C ASN A 384 19.00 10.15 -16.53
N LYS A 385 18.46 9.21 -17.32
CA LYS A 385 17.17 8.55 -17.08
C LYS A 385 17.14 7.81 -15.74
N ALA A 386 18.15 6.99 -15.42
CA ALA A 386 18.20 6.21 -14.19
C ALA A 386 18.28 7.13 -12.96
N THR A 387 19.12 8.17 -13.01
CA THR A 387 19.27 9.14 -11.91
C THR A 387 17.98 9.90 -11.67
N ALA A 388 17.37 10.44 -12.72
CA ALA A 388 16.13 11.20 -12.61
C ALA A 388 14.96 10.35 -12.07
N LEU A 389 14.85 9.09 -12.49
CA LEU A 389 13.84 8.17 -11.97
C LEU A 389 14.05 7.86 -10.49
N VAL A 390 15.29 7.59 -10.05
CA VAL A 390 15.58 7.35 -8.63
C VAL A 390 15.22 8.54 -7.77
N GLU A 391 15.59 9.75 -8.19
CA GLU A 391 15.25 10.97 -7.46
C GLU A 391 13.74 11.20 -7.38
N ARG A 392 13.01 10.90 -8.47
CA ARG A 392 11.55 10.99 -8.51
C ARG A 392 10.88 9.96 -7.61
N PHE A 393 11.34 8.69 -7.67
CA PHE A 393 10.71 7.58 -6.95
C PHE A 393 11.01 7.58 -5.45
N ARG A 394 12.17 8.06 -5.03
CA ARG A 394 12.60 8.05 -3.64
C ARG A 394 11.58 8.70 -2.69
N PRO A 395 11.10 9.93 -2.91
CA PRO A 395 10.08 10.53 -2.06
C PRO A 395 8.67 9.91 -2.22
N MET A 396 8.39 9.28 -3.37
CA MET A 396 7.11 8.63 -3.64
C MET A 396 7.01 7.27 -2.95
N TYR A 397 8.13 6.53 -2.88
CA TYR A 397 8.21 5.17 -2.34
C TYR A 397 9.27 5.06 -1.23
N PRO A 398 9.10 5.76 -0.11
CA PRO A 398 10.12 5.85 0.94
C PRO A 398 10.38 4.51 1.66
N HIS A 399 9.49 3.51 1.49
CA HIS A 399 9.65 2.14 1.97
C HIS A 399 10.77 1.38 1.23
N ALA A 400 11.18 1.81 0.04
CA ALA A 400 12.29 1.21 -0.66
C ALA A 400 13.59 1.45 0.10
N ARG A 401 14.11 0.38 0.71
CA ARG A 401 15.31 0.44 1.58
C ARG A 401 16.56 0.77 0.80
N GLU A 402 16.57 0.41 -0.48
CA GLU A 402 17.71 0.61 -1.37
C GLU A 402 17.19 0.92 -2.78
N LEU A 403 17.35 2.16 -3.19
CA LEU A 403 17.01 2.62 -4.53
C LEU A 403 18.24 3.33 -5.10
N ARG A 404 18.89 2.69 -6.08
CA ARG A 404 20.15 3.13 -6.68
C ARG A 404 20.00 3.44 -8.15
N ALA A 405 20.76 4.42 -8.62
CA ALA A 405 20.94 4.71 -10.04
C ALA A 405 22.39 4.41 -10.46
N GLU A 406 22.53 3.74 -11.56
CA GLU A 406 23.80 3.54 -12.25
C GLU A 406 23.69 4.18 -13.65
N PRO A 407 24.21 5.41 -13.83
CA PRO A 407 24.12 6.16 -15.09
C PRO A 407 25.13 5.63 -16.12
N THR A 408 25.08 4.35 -16.40
CA THR A 408 26.04 3.64 -17.28
C THR A 408 25.37 2.40 -17.90
N SER A 409 26.00 1.79 -18.89
CA SER A 409 25.56 0.49 -19.40
C SER A 409 25.92 -0.63 -18.40
N TRP A 410 25.14 -1.72 -18.41
CA TRP A 410 25.39 -2.86 -17.54
C TRP A 410 26.78 -3.50 -17.80
N GLN A 411 27.28 -3.46 -19.04
CA GLN A 411 28.62 -3.94 -19.38
C GLN A 411 29.72 -3.11 -18.70
N VAL A 412 29.56 -1.79 -18.67
CA VAL A 412 30.52 -0.90 -17.99
C VAL A 412 30.42 -1.09 -16.48
N LEU A 413 29.21 -1.25 -15.95
CA LEU A 413 29.00 -1.53 -14.53
C LEU A 413 29.72 -2.80 -14.10
N LEU A 414 29.53 -3.92 -14.79
CA LEU A 414 30.18 -5.20 -14.45
C LEU A 414 31.71 -5.19 -14.62
N ARG A 415 32.25 -4.42 -15.56
CA ARG A 415 33.72 -4.22 -15.63
C ARG A 415 34.26 -3.50 -14.42
N ARG A 416 33.50 -2.58 -13.84
CA ARG A 416 33.88 -1.82 -12.64
C ARG A 416 33.63 -2.62 -11.34
N ASP A 417 32.50 -3.31 -11.28
CA ASP A 417 32.08 -4.14 -10.16
C ASP A 417 31.44 -5.45 -10.68
N PRO A 418 32.21 -6.52 -10.80
CA PRO A 418 31.72 -7.81 -11.29
C PRO A 418 30.61 -8.43 -10.44
N LYS A 419 30.42 -7.95 -9.21
CA LYS A 419 29.38 -8.43 -8.30
C LYS A 419 28.12 -7.58 -8.28
N ALA A 420 28.03 -6.53 -9.08
CA ALA A 420 26.91 -5.57 -9.05
C ALA A 420 25.54 -6.23 -9.28
N LEU A 421 25.45 -7.34 -10.02
CA LEU A 421 24.21 -8.08 -10.30
C LEU A 421 24.12 -9.44 -9.58
N HIS A 422 25.16 -9.85 -8.85
CA HIS A 422 25.27 -11.17 -8.23
C HIS A 422 24.11 -11.49 -7.25
N ASP A 423 23.76 -10.54 -6.39
CA ASP A 423 22.78 -10.73 -5.32
C ASP A 423 21.34 -10.36 -5.73
N CYS A 424 21.07 -10.20 -7.02
CA CYS A 424 19.72 -9.92 -7.51
C CYS A 424 18.84 -11.18 -7.41
N ASP A 425 17.59 -11.01 -6.96
CA ASP A 425 16.55 -12.05 -7.06
C ASP A 425 16.01 -12.14 -8.50
N LEU A 426 16.04 -11.01 -9.24
CA LEU A 426 15.58 -10.92 -10.62
C LEU A 426 16.30 -9.78 -11.34
N ILE A 427 16.65 -10.00 -12.60
CA ILE A 427 17.17 -8.98 -13.50
C ILE A 427 16.14 -8.76 -14.61
N LEU A 428 15.74 -7.52 -14.86
CA LEU A 428 14.89 -7.15 -15.99
C LEU A 428 15.76 -6.51 -17.07
N SER A 429 15.71 -7.04 -18.30
CA SER A 429 16.31 -6.44 -19.47
C SER A 429 15.22 -5.83 -20.35
N LEU A 430 15.15 -4.50 -20.31
CA LEU A 430 14.15 -3.68 -21.02
C LEU A 430 14.85 -2.65 -21.92
N ILE A 431 16.02 -3.10 -22.47
CA ILE A 431 16.93 -2.28 -23.25
C ILE A 431 16.41 -2.14 -24.69
N GLY A 432 15.91 -3.24 -25.25
CA GLY A 432 15.48 -3.31 -26.66
C GLY A 432 16.64 -3.27 -27.66
N ASP A 433 17.87 -3.58 -27.22
CA ASP A 433 19.05 -3.70 -28.06
C ASP A 433 19.54 -5.17 -28.10
N TRP A 434 19.45 -5.79 -29.26
CA TRP A 434 19.82 -7.19 -29.43
C TRP A 434 21.27 -7.50 -29.04
N ASN A 435 22.21 -6.61 -29.33
CA ASN A 435 23.62 -6.84 -29.02
C ASN A 435 23.83 -6.88 -27.50
N ALA A 436 23.22 -5.94 -26.77
CA ALA A 436 23.30 -5.90 -25.32
C ALA A 436 22.56 -7.08 -24.66
N GLU A 437 21.38 -7.44 -25.16
CA GLU A 437 20.55 -8.52 -24.57
C GLU A 437 21.13 -9.90 -24.89
N SER A 438 21.67 -10.11 -26.11
CA SER A 438 22.34 -11.36 -26.44
C SER A 438 23.64 -11.55 -25.65
N ALA A 439 24.41 -10.48 -25.42
CA ALA A 439 25.59 -10.53 -24.55
C ALA A 439 25.24 -10.85 -23.10
N LEU A 440 24.13 -10.30 -22.57
CA LEU A 440 23.64 -10.60 -21.23
C LEU A 440 23.20 -12.08 -21.12
N ASN A 441 22.52 -12.60 -22.13
CA ASN A 441 22.19 -14.02 -22.24
C ASN A 441 23.44 -14.90 -22.23
N ASP A 442 24.49 -14.55 -23.01
CA ASP A 442 25.72 -15.30 -23.04
C ASP A 442 26.46 -15.27 -21.70
N LEU A 443 26.45 -14.12 -21.01
CA LEU A 443 27.01 -14.00 -19.67
C LEU A 443 26.27 -14.89 -18.65
N GLN A 444 24.93 -14.89 -18.64
CA GLN A 444 24.17 -15.80 -17.78
C GLN A 444 24.46 -17.27 -18.07
N ARG A 445 24.68 -17.63 -19.35
CA ARG A 445 24.96 -19.00 -19.81
C ARG A 445 26.40 -19.41 -19.58
N SER A 446 27.32 -18.49 -19.38
CA SER A 446 28.75 -18.79 -19.13
C SER A 446 28.98 -19.52 -17.79
N GLY A 447 28.00 -19.50 -16.89
CA GLY A 447 28.09 -20.10 -15.56
C GLY A 447 29.02 -19.36 -14.60
N THR A 448 29.38 -18.12 -14.93
CA THR A 448 30.09 -17.24 -13.99
C THR A 448 29.17 -16.74 -12.86
N ASP A 449 29.78 -16.34 -11.77
CA ASP A 449 29.03 -15.87 -10.59
C ASP A 449 28.42 -14.47 -10.75
N GLU A 450 28.67 -13.80 -11.87
CA GLU A 450 28.23 -12.42 -12.10
C GLU A 450 26.70 -12.30 -12.26
N VAL A 451 26.05 -13.29 -12.90
CA VAL A 451 24.61 -13.32 -13.18
C VAL A 451 24.04 -14.70 -12.86
N ARG A 452 23.50 -14.85 -11.65
CA ARG A 452 22.86 -16.10 -11.17
C ARG A 452 21.35 -16.07 -11.28
N ALA A 453 20.75 -14.89 -11.19
CA ALA A 453 19.30 -14.69 -11.20
C ALA A 453 18.69 -15.04 -12.57
N ALA A 454 17.39 -15.31 -12.56
CA ALA A 454 16.63 -15.30 -13.79
C ALA A 454 16.67 -13.90 -14.43
N ILE A 455 16.66 -13.87 -15.76
CA ILE A 455 16.55 -12.62 -16.54
C ILE A 455 15.16 -12.59 -17.16
N LEU A 456 14.44 -11.51 -16.93
CA LEU A 456 13.16 -11.22 -17.57
C LEU A 456 13.40 -10.19 -18.69
N TYR A 457 13.34 -10.64 -19.91
CA TYR A 457 13.40 -9.80 -21.12
C TYR A 457 12.01 -9.27 -21.43
N GLY A 458 11.91 -7.98 -21.76
CA GLY A 458 10.65 -7.35 -22.15
C GLY A 458 10.82 -6.45 -23.36
N TRP A 459 9.96 -6.63 -24.37
CA TRP A 459 9.98 -5.82 -25.58
C TRP A 459 8.58 -5.62 -26.15
N LEU A 460 8.49 -4.65 -27.06
CA LEU A 460 7.31 -4.37 -27.87
C LEU A 460 7.59 -4.71 -29.33
N GLU A 461 6.58 -5.23 -30.01
CA GLU A 461 6.57 -5.21 -31.47
C GLU A 461 6.16 -3.84 -31.98
N GLU A 462 6.32 -3.61 -33.28
CA GLU A 462 6.05 -2.32 -33.90
C GLU A 462 4.66 -1.77 -33.52
N GLN A 463 4.57 -0.46 -33.30
CA GLN A 463 3.35 0.27 -32.90
C GLN A 463 2.65 -0.31 -31.66
N ALA A 464 3.39 -0.97 -30.78
CA ALA A 464 2.85 -1.69 -29.63
C ALA A 464 1.77 -2.73 -29.99
N GLY A 465 1.80 -3.27 -31.20
CA GLY A 465 0.84 -4.27 -31.66
C GLY A 465 0.91 -5.59 -30.89
N ALA A 466 2.06 -5.90 -30.30
CA ALA A 466 2.23 -6.94 -29.29
C ALA A 466 3.30 -6.53 -28.28
N ALA A 467 3.19 -7.06 -27.08
CA ALA A 467 4.20 -6.95 -26.03
C ALA A 467 4.58 -8.34 -25.54
N HIS A 468 5.84 -8.52 -25.18
CA HIS A 468 6.37 -9.79 -24.72
C HIS A 468 7.08 -9.63 -23.38
N ALA A 469 6.93 -10.63 -22.52
CA ALA A 469 7.66 -10.83 -21.29
C ALA A 469 8.20 -12.27 -21.28
N LEU A 470 9.51 -12.44 -21.37
CA LEU A 470 10.19 -13.71 -21.45
C LEU A 470 11.17 -13.88 -20.30
N ALA A 471 10.90 -14.79 -19.38
CA ALA A 471 11.84 -15.13 -18.32
C ALA A 471 12.72 -16.31 -18.73
N ILE A 472 14.03 -16.15 -18.59
CA ILE A 472 15.06 -17.16 -18.88
C ILE A 472 15.86 -17.43 -17.60
N GLY A 473 16.05 -18.70 -17.29
CA GLY A 473 16.93 -19.14 -16.21
C GLY A 473 18.36 -19.46 -16.71
N PRO A 474 19.27 -19.77 -15.79
CA PRO A 474 20.65 -20.15 -16.14
C PRO A 474 20.73 -21.49 -16.89
N THR A 475 19.69 -22.30 -16.87
CA THR A 475 19.59 -23.60 -17.55
C THR A 475 18.35 -23.67 -18.45
N GLY A 476 18.29 -24.68 -19.33
CA GLY A 476 17.15 -24.87 -20.24
C GLY A 476 17.25 -24.05 -21.52
N ALA A 477 16.12 -23.66 -22.10
CA ALA A 477 16.07 -22.78 -23.27
C ALA A 477 16.61 -21.37 -22.90
N CYS A 478 17.34 -20.77 -23.84
CA CYS A 478 17.92 -19.43 -23.66
C CYS A 478 17.21 -18.39 -24.56
N LEU A 479 17.57 -17.11 -24.44
CA LEU A 479 17.00 -16.04 -25.28
C LEU A 479 17.15 -16.36 -26.76
N ARG A 480 18.35 -16.80 -27.19
CA ARG A 480 18.66 -17.09 -28.60
C ARG A 480 17.84 -18.22 -29.21
N CYS A 481 17.22 -19.11 -28.41
CA CYS A 481 16.37 -20.19 -28.94
C CYS A 481 15.16 -19.68 -29.73
N GLY A 482 14.71 -18.46 -29.51
CA GLY A 482 13.58 -17.88 -30.25
C GLY A 482 13.95 -16.75 -31.21
N PHE A 483 15.26 -16.52 -31.42
CA PHE A 483 15.74 -15.43 -32.27
C PHE A 483 16.76 -15.90 -33.28
N GLY A 484 16.72 -15.35 -34.48
CA GLY A 484 17.77 -15.51 -35.48
C GLY A 484 19.05 -14.74 -35.12
N PRO A 485 20.14 -14.94 -35.87
CA PRO A 485 21.45 -14.35 -35.58
C PRO A 485 21.44 -12.81 -35.60
N THR A 486 20.50 -12.20 -36.28
CA THR A 486 20.34 -10.73 -36.37
C THR A 486 19.35 -10.14 -35.35
N GLY A 487 18.89 -10.93 -34.39
CA GLY A 487 17.89 -10.48 -33.40
C GLY A 487 16.47 -10.47 -33.91
N THR A 488 16.20 -11.10 -35.05
CA THR A 488 14.85 -11.26 -35.57
C THR A 488 14.15 -12.40 -34.85
N ILE A 489 13.02 -12.12 -34.18
CA ILE A 489 12.21 -13.14 -33.52
C ILE A 489 11.67 -14.16 -34.53
N HIS A 490 11.77 -15.46 -34.24
CA HIS A 490 11.33 -16.51 -35.14
C HIS A 490 9.81 -16.53 -35.36
N VAL A 491 9.06 -16.25 -34.32
CA VAL A 491 7.59 -16.24 -34.33
C VAL A 491 7.07 -14.90 -33.79
N PRO A 492 7.11 -13.82 -34.61
CA PRO A 492 6.53 -12.54 -34.28
C PRO A 492 4.99 -12.65 -34.21
N ALA A 493 4.34 -11.85 -33.39
CA ALA A 493 2.87 -11.83 -33.29
C ALA A 493 2.24 -10.99 -34.40
N THR A 494 2.90 -9.93 -34.81
CA THR A 494 2.37 -8.96 -35.78
C THR A 494 3.27 -8.78 -36.99
N THR A 495 2.71 -8.29 -38.08
CA THR A 495 3.45 -7.84 -39.26
C THR A 495 2.89 -6.48 -39.70
N TRP A 496 3.78 -5.62 -40.19
CA TRP A 496 3.48 -4.24 -40.53
C TRP A 496 4.01 -3.90 -41.93
N PRO A 497 3.36 -2.96 -42.63
CA PRO A 497 3.93 -2.45 -43.89
C PRO A 497 5.31 -1.85 -43.67
N ARG A 498 6.23 -2.11 -44.57
CA ARG A 498 7.56 -1.49 -44.50
C ARG A 498 7.45 0.03 -44.71
N HIS A 499 7.73 0.80 -43.68
CA HIS A 499 7.91 2.24 -43.82
C HIS A 499 9.40 2.55 -44.06
N ALA A 500 9.67 3.49 -44.96
CA ALA A 500 11.03 3.99 -45.15
C ALA A 500 11.53 4.64 -43.84
N PRO A 501 12.73 4.32 -43.34
CA PRO A 501 13.27 4.94 -42.15
C PRO A 501 13.38 6.46 -42.34
N VAL A 502 12.87 7.24 -41.38
CA VAL A 502 13.01 8.69 -41.38
C VAL A 502 14.34 9.00 -40.68
N GLY A 503 15.37 9.32 -41.46
CA GLY A 503 16.71 9.70 -40.97
C GLY A 503 17.66 8.52 -40.68
N CYS A 504 18.84 8.83 -40.16
CA CYS A 504 19.91 7.84 -39.85
C CYS A 504 19.66 7.07 -38.52
N GLY A 505 18.53 7.22 -37.88
CA GLY A 505 18.11 6.44 -36.72
C GLY A 505 17.10 5.35 -37.13
N GLY A 506 17.11 4.20 -36.46
CA GLY A 506 16.16 3.11 -36.70
C GLY A 506 14.70 3.55 -36.64
N PRO A 507 13.74 2.72 -37.07
CA PRO A 507 12.34 3.06 -37.12
C PRO A 507 11.84 3.48 -35.73
N THR A 508 11.40 4.73 -35.61
CA THR A 508 10.78 5.22 -34.38
C THR A 508 9.39 4.61 -34.31
N SER A 509 9.23 3.56 -33.51
CA SER A 509 7.91 2.97 -33.29
C SER A 509 6.96 4.02 -32.71
N ILE A 510 5.82 4.24 -33.37
CA ILE A 510 4.82 5.24 -33.01
C ILE A 510 3.83 4.58 -32.05
N TYR A 511 3.93 4.87 -30.75
CA TYR A 511 2.97 4.48 -29.73
C TYR A 511 2.98 5.49 -28.57
N GLY A 512 1.85 5.62 -27.91
CA GLY A 512 1.66 6.48 -26.75
C GLY A 512 1.75 5.75 -25.42
N ALA A 513 1.57 6.49 -24.33
CA ALA A 513 1.58 5.92 -22.97
C ALA A 513 0.45 4.90 -22.75
N VAL A 514 -0.71 5.10 -23.39
CA VAL A 514 -1.87 4.19 -23.27
C VAL A 514 -1.57 2.84 -23.91
N ASP A 515 -0.91 2.84 -25.07
CA ASP A 515 -0.53 1.60 -25.79
C ASP A 515 0.55 0.83 -25.03
N LEU A 516 1.38 1.54 -24.28
CA LEU A 516 2.48 0.98 -23.48
C LEU A 516 2.00 0.34 -22.16
N ALA A 517 0.92 0.84 -21.57
CA ALA A 517 0.44 0.40 -20.26
C ALA A 517 0.19 -1.12 -20.14
N PRO A 518 -0.43 -1.81 -21.12
CA PRO A 518 -0.57 -3.26 -21.08
C PRO A 518 0.77 -4.01 -21.03
N ALA A 519 1.79 -3.52 -21.75
CA ALA A 519 3.13 -4.11 -21.75
C ALA A 519 3.82 -3.96 -20.39
N GLN A 520 3.73 -2.78 -19.79
CA GLN A 520 4.28 -2.53 -18.45
C GLN A 520 3.62 -3.45 -17.43
N SER A 521 2.28 -3.59 -17.48
CA SER A 521 1.51 -4.47 -16.60
C SER A 521 1.87 -5.95 -16.79
N LEU A 522 2.03 -6.40 -18.05
CA LEU A 522 2.43 -7.76 -18.40
C LEU A 522 3.78 -8.13 -17.78
N ILE A 523 4.78 -7.27 -17.97
CA ILE A 523 6.16 -7.51 -17.49
C ILE A 523 6.20 -7.44 -15.96
N ALA A 524 5.57 -6.45 -15.35
CA ALA A 524 5.52 -6.32 -13.90
C ALA A 524 4.80 -7.51 -13.24
N SER A 525 3.71 -7.99 -13.83
CA SER A 525 2.97 -9.18 -13.35
C SER A 525 3.85 -10.44 -13.39
N LEU A 526 4.56 -10.68 -14.50
CA LEU A 526 5.47 -11.82 -14.58
C LEU A 526 6.65 -11.68 -13.62
N ALA A 527 7.20 -10.47 -13.46
CA ALA A 527 8.27 -10.21 -12.49
C ALA A 527 7.83 -10.54 -11.06
N ILE A 528 6.62 -10.14 -10.66
CA ILE A 528 6.04 -10.45 -9.33
C ILE A 528 5.87 -11.96 -9.17
N ASP A 529 5.34 -12.65 -10.17
CA ASP A 529 5.15 -14.10 -10.12
C ASP A 529 6.49 -14.85 -9.97
N LEU A 530 7.54 -14.40 -10.64
CA LEU A 530 8.90 -14.94 -10.50
C LEU A 530 9.46 -14.69 -9.09
N LEU A 531 9.36 -13.46 -8.60
CA LEU A 531 9.87 -13.06 -7.27
C LEU A 531 9.16 -13.81 -6.14
N LEU A 532 7.90 -14.17 -6.33
CA LEU A 532 7.08 -14.92 -5.36
C LEU A 532 7.10 -16.45 -5.59
N GLY A 533 7.85 -16.95 -6.60
CA GLY A 533 7.94 -18.37 -6.89
C GLY A 533 6.69 -18.99 -7.52
N ARG A 534 5.80 -18.17 -8.11
CA ARG A 534 4.56 -18.61 -8.79
C ARG A 534 4.79 -18.98 -10.25
N ALA A 535 5.89 -18.53 -10.82
CA ALA A 535 6.31 -18.85 -12.17
C ALA A 535 7.78 -19.28 -12.16
N SER A 536 8.15 -20.17 -13.08
CA SER A 536 9.51 -20.67 -13.24
C SER A 536 9.98 -20.52 -14.69
N PRO A 537 11.21 -20.05 -14.94
CA PRO A 537 11.78 -20.00 -16.28
C PRO A 537 12.01 -21.43 -16.86
N PRO A 538 11.95 -21.62 -18.21
CA PRO A 538 11.61 -20.60 -19.20
C PRO A 538 10.09 -20.39 -19.32
N ILE A 539 9.64 -19.16 -19.32
CA ILE A 539 8.22 -18.83 -19.50
C ILE A 539 8.08 -17.55 -20.32
N ARG A 540 7.18 -17.55 -21.30
CA ARG A 540 6.80 -16.37 -22.06
C ARG A 540 5.33 -16.04 -21.86
N ARG A 541 5.06 -14.75 -21.64
CA ARG A 541 3.70 -14.16 -21.74
C ARG A 541 3.71 -13.11 -22.84
N ALA A 542 2.61 -12.99 -23.55
CA ALA A 542 2.42 -11.96 -24.57
C ALA A 542 1.09 -11.26 -24.39
N TRP A 543 1.08 -9.95 -24.59
CA TRP A 543 -0.09 -9.15 -24.79
C TRP A 543 -0.27 -8.91 -26.29
N LEU A 544 -1.46 -9.15 -26.80
CA LEU A 544 -1.84 -8.92 -28.20
C LEU A 544 -2.81 -7.76 -28.23
N ALA A 545 -2.46 -6.68 -28.93
CA ALA A 545 -3.31 -5.48 -29.00
C ALA A 545 -4.67 -5.80 -29.67
N PRO A 546 -5.70 -4.97 -29.49
CA PRO A 546 -6.95 -5.13 -30.22
C PRO A 546 -6.74 -5.07 -31.73
N GLN A 547 -7.37 -5.96 -32.48
CA GLN A 547 -7.26 -6.03 -33.95
C GLN A 547 -7.56 -4.69 -34.65
N PRO A 548 -8.57 -3.88 -34.22
CA PRO A 548 -8.78 -2.56 -34.81
C PRO A 548 -7.57 -1.61 -34.68
N THR A 549 -6.80 -1.71 -33.59
CA THR A 549 -5.58 -0.93 -33.39
C THR A 549 -4.49 -1.32 -34.42
N LEU A 550 -4.32 -2.62 -34.68
CA LEU A 550 -3.41 -3.08 -35.72
C LEU A 550 -3.85 -2.59 -37.10
N ALA A 551 -5.12 -2.78 -37.45
CA ALA A 551 -5.68 -2.40 -38.75
C ALA A 551 -5.55 -0.89 -39.04
N GLN A 552 -5.66 -0.05 -38.02
CA GLN A 552 -5.51 1.40 -38.12
C GLN A 552 -4.11 1.82 -38.64
N GLY A 553 -3.07 1.08 -38.24
CA GLY A 553 -1.69 1.25 -38.70
C GLY A 553 -1.33 0.41 -39.94
N GLY A 554 -2.29 -0.34 -40.51
CA GLY A 554 -2.06 -1.27 -41.62
C GLY A 554 -1.40 -2.59 -41.21
N GLY A 555 -1.32 -2.87 -39.89
CA GLY A 555 -0.78 -4.12 -39.37
C GLY A 555 -1.80 -5.26 -39.36
N CYS A 556 -1.29 -6.48 -39.29
CA CYS A 556 -2.11 -7.69 -39.13
C CYS A 556 -1.35 -8.74 -38.32
N TRP A 557 -2.07 -9.82 -37.93
CA TRP A 557 -1.42 -10.95 -37.27
C TRP A 557 -0.45 -11.65 -38.20
N HIS A 558 0.70 -12.04 -37.66
CA HIS A 558 1.74 -12.73 -38.44
C HIS A 558 1.36 -14.20 -38.64
N LEU A 559 1.49 -14.74 -39.85
CA LEU A 559 1.12 -16.11 -40.19
C LEU A 559 1.80 -17.16 -39.31
N ARG A 560 3.09 -17.00 -39.01
CA ARG A 560 3.82 -17.92 -38.11
C ARG A 560 3.22 -17.93 -36.69
N TRP A 561 2.72 -16.80 -36.20
CA TRP A 561 2.03 -16.78 -34.91
C TRP A 561 0.75 -17.62 -34.96
N ILE A 562 -0.07 -17.41 -35.99
CA ILE A 562 -1.31 -18.15 -36.19
C ILE A 562 -1.06 -19.65 -36.27
N GLU A 563 -0.01 -20.05 -37.04
CA GLU A 563 0.36 -21.45 -37.21
C GLU A 563 0.82 -22.11 -35.90
N HIS A 564 1.60 -21.38 -35.05
CA HIS A 564 2.18 -21.93 -33.83
C HIS A 564 1.27 -21.83 -32.60
N TYR A 565 0.50 -20.75 -32.49
CA TYR A 565 -0.23 -20.40 -31.26
C TYR A 565 -1.73 -20.16 -31.50
N GLY A 566 -2.20 -20.29 -32.71
CA GLY A 566 -3.57 -20.07 -33.10
C GLY A 566 -3.90 -18.61 -33.43
N ASP A 567 -5.04 -18.41 -34.10
CA ASP A 567 -5.49 -17.08 -34.49
C ASP A 567 -5.84 -16.23 -33.27
N PRO A 568 -5.22 -15.06 -33.08
CA PRO A 568 -5.61 -14.14 -32.04
C PRO A 568 -7.02 -13.56 -32.16
N LEU A 569 -7.65 -13.66 -33.33
CA LEU A 569 -8.98 -13.10 -33.63
C LEU A 569 -9.01 -11.58 -33.41
N GLN A 570 -9.88 -11.11 -32.51
CA GLN A 570 -10.02 -9.68 -32.17
C GLN A 570 -8.85 -9.13 -31.32
N GLY A 571 -7.92 -9.96 -30.88
CA GLY A 571 -6.85 -9.53 -29.96
C GLY A 571 -7.38 -9.07 -28.60
N GLY A 572 -6.77 -8.05 -28.02
CA GLY A 572 -7.15 -7.51 -26.71
C GLY A 572 -6.96 -8.52 -25.56
N LYS A 573 -5.98 -9.44 -25.67
CA LYS A 573 -5.83 -10.55 -24.73
C LYS A 573 -4.37 -10.81 -24.35
N LEU A 574 -4.23 -11.37 -23.15
CA LEU A 574 -2.98 -11.94 -22.66
C LEU A 574 -2.94 -13.43 -22.98
N THR A 575 -1.78 -13.91 -23.41
CA THR A 575 -1.54 -15.33 -23.67
C THR A 575 -0.21 -15.78 -23.10
N ALA A 576 -0.15 -17.03 -22.65
CA ALA A 576 1.10 -17.70 -22.31
C ALA A 576 1.46 -18.65 -23.45
N THR A 577 2.70 -18.60 -23.88
CA THR A 577 3.20 -19.43 -24.98
C THR A 577 4.48 -20.14 -24.56
N PRO A 578 4.72 -21.38 -25.03
CA PRO A 578 5.97 -22.08 -24.73
C PRO A 578 7.17 -21.33 -25.31
N TRP A 579 8.32 -21.52 -24.67
CA TRP A 579 9.62 -21.12 -25.19
C TRP A 579 10.50 -22.34 -25.28
N PRO A 580 10.40 -23.12 -26.36
CA PRO A 580 11.10 -24.40 -26.51
C PRO A 580 12.61 -24.16 -26.69
N LYS A 581 13.39 -25.13 -26.22
CA LYS A 581 14.83 -25.18 -26.53
C LYS A 581 14.99 -25.51 -28.00
N ASP A 582 15.75 -24.67 -28.73
CA ASP A 582 16.12 -24.94 -30.11
C ASP A 582 17.35 -25.87 -30.16
N ALA A 583 17.22 -26.99 -30.85
CA ALA A 583 18.31 -27.95 -31.02
C ALA A 583 19.52 -27.39 -31.80
N ALA A 584 19.28 -26.43 -32.68
CA ALA A 584 20.31 -25.74 -33.45
C ALA A 584 20.98 -24.58 -32.69
N CYS A 585 20.42 -24.19 -31.55
CA CYS A 585 20.96 -23.10 -30.75
C CYS A 585 22.30 -23.51 -30.09
N SER A 586 23.26 -22.59 -30.06
CA SER A 586 24.57 -22.80 -29.40
C SER A 586 24.46 -23.22 -27.94
N CYS A 587 23.37 -22.85 -27.25
CA CYS A 587 23.11 -23.29 -25.87
C CYS A 587 22.87 -24.81 -25.75
N ALA A 588 22.55 -25.50 -26.84
CA ALA A 588 22.41 -26.95 -26.84
C ALA A 588 23.74 -27.67 -26.67
N LEU A 589 24.83 -27.00 -27.07
CA LEU A 589 26.20 -27.52 -27.03
C LEU A 589 26.92 -27.27 -25.69
N LEU A 590 26.38 -26.42 -24.84
CA LEU A 590 26.96 -26.14 -23.51
C LEU A 590 26.67 -27.30 -22.55
N PRO A 591 27.68 -27.86 -21.85
CA PRO A 591 27.43 -28.88 -20.85
C PRO A 591 26.53 -28.34 -19.73
N VAL A 592 25.57 -29.16 -19.31
CA VAL A 592 24.76 -28.86 -18.13
C VAL A 592 25.68 -28.96 -16.91
N THR A 593 26.25 -27.85 -16.47
CA THR A 593 26.96 -27.81 -15.20
C THR A 593 25.91 -27.95 -14.10
N SER A 594 25.88 -29.13 -13.48
CA SER A 594 25.07 -29.38 -12.28
C SER A 594 25.61 -28.50 -11.15
N PHE A 595 24.87 -27.45 -10.81
CA PHE A 595 25.08 -26.76 -9.54
C PHE A 595 24.56 -27.66 -8.42
N SER A 596 25.45 -28.25 -7.63
CA SER A 596 25.17 -28.92 -6.36
C SER A 596 25.02 -27.89 -5.22
#